data_3dd16d9240f07f161c7454a7ea0f83c6
#
_entry.id   3dd16d9240f07f161c7454a7ea0f83c6
#
_cell.length_a   1.000
_cell.length_b   1.000
_cell.length_c   1.000
_cell.angle_alpha   90.00
_cell.angle_beta   90.00
_cell.angle_gamma   90.00
#
_symmetry.space_group_name_H-M   'P 1'
#
loop_
_entity.id
_entity.type
_entity.pdbx_description
1 polymer ?
#
loop_
_entity_poly.entity_id
_entity_poly.type
_entity_poly.pdbx_seq_one_letter_code
_entity_poly.pdbx_strand_id
1 'polypeptide(L)'
;MIDPELLLQGYRLGVFPMAMEDDSIEWFSPDPRAILPLDDFHVPHALRRVLRKKVFETSIDNAFSEVIDACAKREDTWINHEIIKSYSRLHELGHAHSVEAWKEGKLAGGLYGVAVGGAFFGESMFHRVTDASKIALVALVDHLRAHKFVLLDTQWLTPHLQQFGGIEISRNHYLRLLRRAVELPRKFL
;
A
#
# COMPACT_ATOMS: atom_id res chain seq x y z
N MET A 1 -13.68 -15.85 1.03
CA MET A 1 -13.59 -14.44 0.60
C MET A 1 -14.29 -13.58 1.62
N ILE A 2 -13.60 -12.60 2.15
CA ILE A 2 -14.16 -11.62 3.10
C ILE A 2 -15.11 -10.70 2.33
N ASP A 3 -16.24 -10.35 2.94
CA ASP A 3 -17.20 -9.42 2.35
C ASP A 3 -16.55 -8.04 2.11
N PRO A 4 -16.67 -7.43 0.92
CA PRO A 4 -16.06 -6.14 0.61
C PRO A 4 -16.47 -5.01 1.55
N GLU A 5 -17.74 -4.95 1.95
CA GLU A 5 -18.20 -3.91 2.87
C GLU A 5 -17.60 -4.08 4.25
N LEU A 6 -17.48 -5.33 4.74
CA LEU A 6 -16.81 -5.63 6.00
C LEU A 6 -15.33 -5.20 5.97
N LEU A 7 -14.62 -5.46 4.84
CA LEU A 7 -13.24 -4.98 4.65
C LEU A 7 -13.15 -3.46 4.73
N LEU A 8 -14.00 -2.75 3.99
CA LEU A 8 -14.01 -1.28 3.98
C LEU A 8 -14.37 -0.70 5.35
N GLN A 9 -15.30 -1.33 6.09
CA GLN A 9 -15.60 -0.96 7.47
C GLN A 9 -14.39 -1.17 8.38
N GLY A 10 -13.69 -2.29 8.25
CA GLY A 10 -12.44 -2.56 8.98
C GLY A 10 -11.43 -1.43 8.77
N TYR A 11 -11.16 -1.04 7.53
CA TYR A 11 -10.24 0.06 7.21
C TYR A 11 -10.70 1.39 7.81
N ARG A 12 -12.00 1.72 7.76
CA ARG A 12 -12.55 2.92 8.41
C ARG A 12 -12.36 2.92 9.92
N LEU A 13 -12.32 1.75 10.55
CA LEU A 13 -12.09 1.56 11.98
C LEU A 13 -10.60 1.41 12.35
N GLY A 14 -9.71 1.38 11.36
CA GLY A 14 -8.25 1.26 11.57
C GLY A 14 -7.80 -0.17 11.85
N VAL A 15 -8.59 -1.17 11.43
CA VAL A 15 -8.23 -2.58 11.49
C VAL A 15 -8.09 -3.16 10.09
N PHE A 16 -7.28 -4.19 9.94
CA PHE A 16 -7.02 -4.87 8.67
C PHE A 16 -6.82 -6.37 8.90
N PRO A 17 -7.18 -7.23 7.92
CA PRO A 17 -7.05 -8.68 8.06
C PRO A 17 -5.69 -9.19 7.64
N MET A 18 -5.24 -10.27 8.27
CA MET A 18 -4.09 -11.07 7.83
C MET A 18 -4.45 -12.55 7.95
N ALA A 19 -3.95 -13.35 7.03
CA ALA A 19 -4.01 -14.80 7.16
C ALA A 19 -2.91 -15.29 8.13
N MET A 20 -3.32 -16.20 9.00
CA MET A 20 -2.45 -16.88 9.95
C MET A 20 -1.90 -18.17 9.36
N GLU A 21 -0.97 -18.85 10.05
CA GLU A 21 -0.36 -20.10 9.60
C GLU A 21 -1.38 -21.23 9.41
N ASP A 22 -2.49 -21.20 10.13
CA ASP A 22 -3.60 -22.16 10.02
C ASP A 22 -4.66 -21.76 8.97
N ASP A 23 -4.34 -20.77 8.09
CA ASP A 23 -5.25 -20.18 7.11
C ASP A 23 -6.44 -19.41 7.70
N SER A 24 -6.56 -19.27 9.02
CA SER A 24 -7.56 -18.40 9.63
C SER A 24 -7.27 -16.92 9.33
N ILE A 25 -8.33 -16.10 9.30
CA ILE A 25 -8.19 -14.65 9.11
C ILE A 25 -8.36 -13.96 10.46
N GLU A 26 -7.33 -13.25 10.87
CA GLU A 26 -7.38 -12.40 12.07
C GLU A 26 -7.30 -10.91 11.71
N TRP A 27 -7.86 -10.06 12.59
CA TRP A 27 -7.91 -8.61 12.40
C TRP A 27 -6.97 -7.92 13.36
N PHE A 28 -6.17 -7.00 12.82
CA PHE A 28 -5.09 -6.33 13.55
C PHE A 28 -5.30 -4.82 13.63
N SER A 29 -4.87 -4.26 14.77
CA SER A 29 -4.78 -2.81 14.99
C SER A 29 -3.54 -2.50 15.84
N PRO A 30 -2.37 -2.38 15.22
CA PRO A 30 -1.11 -2.18 15.95
C PRO A 30 -1.08 -0.89 16.78
N ASP A 31 -0.32 -0.93 17.88
CA ASP A 31 0.07 0.23 18.67
C ASP A 31 1.53 0.05 19.09
N PRO A 32 2.49 0.85 18.58
CA PRO A 32 2.28 2.00 17.68
C PRO A 32 1.86 1.60 16.27
N ARG A 33 1.27 2.58 15.54
CA ARG A 33 0.90 2.46 14.14
C ARG A 33 1.89 3.23 13.27
N ALA A 34 2.38 2.60 12.21
CA ALA A 34 3.25 3.27 11.27
C ALA A 34 2.47 3.98 10.16
N ILE A 35 2.90 5.17 9.84
CA ILE A 35 2.43 5.96 8.70
C ILE A 35 3.62 6.51 7.91
N LEU A 36 3.38 6.83 6.65
CA LEU A 36 4.35 7.54 5.82
C LEU A 36 3.81 8.95 5.56
N PRO A 37 4.32 9.99 6.26
CA PRO A 37 3.85 11.36 6.10
C PRO A 37 4.06 11.83 4.66
N LEU A 38 2.95 12.19 3.98
CA LEU A 38 3.02 12.56 2.57
C LEU A 38 3.82 13.84 2.34
N ASP A 39 3.70 14.84 3.22
CA ASP A 39 4.40 16.12 3.08
C ASP A 39 5.90 16.00 3.39
N ASP A 40 6.28 15.10 4.31
CA ASP A 40 7.65 14.89 4.75
C ASP A 40 8.32 13.65 4.08
N PHE A 41 7.69 13.13 3.02
CA PHE A 41 8.23 11.98 2.29
C PHE A 41 9.61 12.29 1.70
N HIS A 42 10.58 11.46 2.06
CA HIS A 42 11.96 11.60 1.67
C HIS A 42 12.37 10.57 0.62
N VAL A 43 12.94 11.01 -0.50
CA VAL A 43 13.53 10.11 -1.49
C VAL A 43 15.04 10.00 -1.22
N PRO A 44 15.58 8.80 -0.87
CA PRO A 44 17.00 8.60 -0.62
C PRO A 44 17.87 9.02 -1.82
N HIS A 45 19.06 9.57 -1.55
CA HIS A 45 19.94 10.10 -2.60
C HIS A 45 20.30 9.06 -3.68
N ALA A 46 20.54 7.80 -3.28
CA ALA A 46 20.82 6.72 -4.23
C ALA A 46 19.63 6.48 -5.18
N LEU A 47 18.39 6.50 -4.64
CA LEU A 47 17.19 6.30 -5.44
C LEU A 47 16.93 7.47 -6.40
N ARG A 48 17.28 8.71 -6.02
CA ARG A 48 17.17 9.86 -6.93
C ARG A 48 18.00 9.70 -8.20
N ARG A 49 19.14 8.97 -8.12
CA ARG A 49 19.94 8.64 -9.32
C ARG A 49 19.21 7.65 -10.23
N VAL A 50 18.54 6.65 -9.64
CA VAL A 50 17.75 5.65 -10.40
C VAL A 50 16.58 6.34 -11.11
N LEU A 51 15.84 7.20 -10.39
CA LEU A 51 14.74 7.99 -10.96
C LEU A 51 15.20 8.86 -12.14
N ARG A 52 16.36 9.55 -11.99
CA ARG A 52 16.91 10.39 -13.08
C ARG A 52 17.30 9.59 -14.32
N LYS A 53 17.72 8.34 -14.17
CA LYS A 53 18.08 7.47 -15.31
C LYS A 53 16.86 6.99 -16.10
N LYS A 54 15.64 7.12 -15.55
CA LYS A 54 14.37 6.72 -16.17
C LYS A 54 14.38 5.28 -16.71
N VAL A 55 15.05 4.36 -15.98
CA VAL A 55 15.16 2.94 -16.37
C VAL A 55 13.90 2.13 -16.03
N PHE A 56 12.98 2.73 -15.27
CA PHE A 56 11.68 2.16 -14.96
C PHE A 56 10.58 3.06 -15.49
N GLU A 57 9.54 2.45 -16.02
CA GLU A 57 8.24 3.07 -16.28
C GLU A 57 7.30 2.70 -15.14
N THR A 58 6.31 3.55 -14.85
CA THR A 58 5.32 3.28 -13.81
C THR A 58 3.91 3.34 -14.37
N SER A 59 3.04 2.51 -13.83
CA SER A 59 1.60 2.51 -14.15
C SER A 59 0.77 2.33 -12.89
N ILE A 60 -0.53 2.52 -13.02
CA ILE A 60 -1.52 2.30 -11.99
C ILE A 60 -2.57 1.35 -12.54
N ASP A 61 -2.93 0.32 -11.76
CA ASP A 61 -3.98 -0.66 -12.05
C ASP A 61 -3.84 -1.43 -13.38
N ASN A 62 -2.64 -1.48 -13.96
CA ASN A 62 -2.41 -2.21 -15.20
C ASN A 62 -2.21 -3.72 -14.99
N ALA A 63 -1.78 -4.13 -13.78
CA ALA A 63 -1.44 -5.53 -13.50
C ALA A 63 -1.74 -5.91 -12.04
N PHE A 64 -2.90 -5.51 -11.50
CA PHE A 64 -3.25 -5.75 -10.10
C PHE A 64 -3.10 -7.22 -9.69
N SER A 65 -3.63 -8.14 -10.50
CA SER A 65 -3.54 -9.58 -10.21
C SER A 65 -2.11 -10.08 -10.16
N GLU A 66 -1.23 -9.62 -11.08
CA GLU A 66 0.19 -9.99 -11.07
C GLU A 66 0.93 -9.43 -9.86
N VAL A 67 0.55 -8.21 -9.41
CA VAL A 67 1.15 -7.55 -8.24
C VAL A 67 0.79 -8.30 -6.96
N ILE A 68 -0.50 -8.59 -6.72
CA ILE A 68 -0.92 -9.28 -5.49
C ILE A 68 -0.39 -10.72 -5.45
N ASP A 69 -0.38 -11.42 -6.59
CA ASP A 69 0.21 -12.76 -6.70
C ASP A 69 1.72 -12.76 -6.43
N ALA A 70 2.44 -11.73 -6.87
CA ALA A 70 3.87 -11.60 -6.60
C ALA A 70 4.14 -11.27 -5.12
N CYS A 71 3.29 -10.47 -4.48
CA CYS A 71 3.34 -10.21 -3.04
C CYS A 71 3.06 -11.49 -2.23
N ALA A 72 2.12 -12.33 -2.67
CA ALA A 72 1.77 -13.59 -2.02
C ALA A 72 2.86 -14.67 -2.12
N LYS A 73 3.81 -14.57 -3.06
CA LYS A 73 4.90 -15.53 -3.27
C LYS A 73 6.15 -15.25 -2.43
N ARG A 74 6.13 -14.26 -1.54
CA ARG A 74 7.23 -14.00 -0.62
C ARG A 74 7.31 -15.08 0.45
N GLU A 75 8.51 -15.38 0.96
CA GLU A 75 8.73 -16.38 2.01
C GLU A 75 7.93 -16.07 3.28
N ASP A 76 7.95 -14.80 3.71
CA ASP A 76 7.15 -14.32 4.85
C ASP A 76 5.91 -13.58 4.35
N THR A 77 4.87 -14.31 3.97
CA THR A 77 3.62 -13.70 3.51
C THR A 77 2.45 -14.08 4.41
N TRP A 78 1.59 -13.12 4.64
CA TRP A 78 0.27 -13.25 5.26
C TRP A 78 -0.87 -13.27 4.22
N ILE A 79 -0.51 -13.34 2.92
CA ILE A 79 -1.45 -13.26 1.81
C ILE A 79 -1.76 -14.67 1.35
N ASN A 80 -2.87 -15.23 1.80
CA ASN A 80 -3.40 -16.51 1.34
C ASN A 80 -4.43 -16.34 0.20
N HIS A 81 -4.97 -17.44 -0.27
CA HIS A 81 -5.95 -17.43 -1.36
C HIS A 81 -7.23 -16.63 -1.04
N GLU A 82 -7.66 -16.63 0.22
CA GLU A 82 -8.81 -15.84 0.66
C GLU A 82 -8.54 -14.35 0.58
N ILE A 83 -7.36 -13.90 1.03
CA ILE A 83 -6.90 -12.51 0.91
C ILE A 83 -6.82 -12.10 -0.57
N ILE A 84 -6.18 -12.92 -1.43
CA ILE A 84 -6.10 -12.61 -2.87
C ILE A 84 -7.49 -12.37 -3.47
N LYS A 85 -8.43 -13.28 -3.24
CA LYS A 85 -9.82 -13.14 -3.74
C LYS A 85 -10.52 -11.89 -3.22
N SER A 86 -10.33 -11.58 -1.93
CA SER A 86 -10.98 -10.46 -1.28
C SER A 86 -10.50 -9.12 -1.83
N TYR A 87 -9.19 -8.97 -1.99
CA TYR A 87 -8.61 -7.73 -2.52
C TYR A 87 -8.77 -7.60 -4.04
N SER A 88 -8.78 -8.70 -4.78
CA SER A 88 -9.15 -8.68 -6.20
C SER A 88 -10.60 -8.19 -6.37
N ARG A 89 -11.51 -8.61 -5.49
CA ARG A 89 -12.88 -8.11 -5.51
C ARG A 89 -12.96 -6.63 -5.14
N LEU A 90 -12.18 -6.15 -4.17
CA LEU A 90 -12.08 -4.71 -3.87
C LEU A 90 -11.53 -3.91 -5.06
N HIS A 91 -10.59 -4.49 -5.81
CA HIS A 91 -10.06 -3.86 -7.02
C HIS A 91 -11.13 -3.73 -8.11
N GLU A 92 -11.90 -4.77 -8.38
CA GLU A 92 -13.04 -4.71 -9.33
C GLU A 92 -14.08 -3.65 -8.93
N LEU A 93 -14.23 -3.38 -7.63
CA LEU A 93 -15.13 -2.36 -7.10
C LEU A 93 -14.50 -0.95 -7.04
N GLY A 94 -13.22 -0.79 -7.42
CA GLY A 94 -12.51 0.49 -7.45
C GLY A 94 -12.02 0.96 -6.09
N HIS A 95 -11.79 0.05 -5.13
CA HIS A 95 -11.29 0.36 -3.79
C HIS A 95 -9.86 -0.12 -3.54
N ALA A 96 -9.42 -1.19 -4.20
CA ALA A 96 -8.03 -1.63 -4.12
C ALA A 96 -7.30 -1.28 -5.42
N HIS A 97 -6.06 -0.84 -5.30
CA HIS A 97 -5.26 -0.30 -6.39
C HIS A 97 -3.84 -0.83 -6.33
N SER A 98 -3.22 -0.96 -7.49
CA SER A 98 -1.81 -1.31 -7.62
C SER A 98 -1.02 -0.19 -8.28
N VAL A 99 0.26 -0.11 -7.95
CA VAL A 99 1.23 0.73 -8.64
C VAL A 99 2.38 -0.17 -9.08
N GLU A 100 2.65 -0.18 -10.37
CA GLU A 100 3.65 -1.03 -10.99
C GLU A 100 4.90 -0.25 -11.36
N ALA A 101 6.04 -0.93 -11.29
CA ALA A 101 7.29 -0.49 -11.90
C ALA A 101 7.72 -1.51 -12.96
N TRP A 102 7.87 -1.04 -14.19
CA TRP A 102 8.22 -1.84 -15.36
C TRP A 102 9.64 -1.57 -15.80
N LYS A 103 10.34 -2.59 -16.26
CA LYS A 103 11.64 -2.45 -16.90
C LYS A 103 11.66 -3.29 -18.18
N GLU A 104 11.96 -2.65 -19.32
CA GLU A 104 12.01 -3.32 -20.63
C GLU A 104 10.70 -4.10 -20.94
N GLY A 105 9.55 -3.48 -20.62
CA GLY A 105 8.22 -4.06 -20.81
C GLY A 105 7.86 -5.21 -19.87
N LYS A 106 8.70 -5.53 -18.86
CA LYS A 106 8.44 -6.58 -17.87
C LYS A 106 8.15 -6.00 -16.51
N LEU A 107 7.20 -6.58 -15.78
CA LEU A 107 6.86 -6.19 -14.41
C LEU A 107 8.07 -6.47 -13.49
N ALA A 108 8.74 -5.41 -13.07
CA ALA A 108 9.97 -5.45 -12.27
C ALA A 108 9.73 -5.36 -10.77
N GLY A 109 8.60 -4.77 -10.37
CA GLY A 109 8.15 -4.65 -8.98
C GLY A 109 6.85 -3.87 -8.92
N GLY A 110 6.29 -3.76 -7.72
CA GLY A 110 5.05 -3.05 -7.50
C GLY A 110 4.60 -3.11 -6.05
N LEU A 111 3.48 -2.49 -5.79
CA LEU A 111 2.77 -2.51 -4.53
C LEU A 111 1.28 -2.49 -4.77
N TYR A 112 0.50 -2.89 -3.78
CA TYR A 112 -0.94 -2.67 -3.79
C TYR A 112 -1.43 -2.15 -2.44
N GLY A 113 -2.63 -1.60 -2.43
CA GLY A 113 -3.28 -1.11 -1.23
C GLY A 113 -4.74 -0.75 -1.47
N VAL A 114 -5.37 -0.22 -0.43
CA VAL A 114 -6.80 0.13 -0.41
C VAL A 114 -6.96 1.63 -0.23
N ALA A 115 -7.86 2.24 -0.99
CA ALA A 115 -8.22 3.65 -0.89
C ALA A 115 -9.59 3.79 -0.23
N VAL A 116 -9.68 4.60 0.84
CA VAL A 116 -10.94 4.95 1.49
C VAL A 116 -10.93 6.45 1.80
N GLY A 117 -11.76 7.20 1.11
CA GLY A 117 -11.74 8.66 1.22
C GLY A 117 -10.37 9.23 0.91
N GLY A 118 -9.81 10.05 1.79
CA GLY A 118 -8.45 10.61 1.65
C GLY A 118 -7.35 9.78 2.31
N ALA A 119 -7.61 8.52 2.67
CA ALA A 119 -6.63 7.57 3.21
C ALA A 119 -6.28 6.51 2.18
N PHE A 120 -4.99 6.16 2.10
CA PHE A 120 -4.51 4.99 1.39
C PHE A 120 -3.79 4.06 2.36
N PHE A 121 -4.14 2.79 2.32
CA PHE A 121 -3.58 1.73 3.16
C PHE A 121 -2.68 0.87 2.28
N GLY A 122 -1.36 1.03 2.45
CA GLY A 122 -0.38 0.23 1.73
C GLY A 122 -0.33 -1.18 2.32
N GLU A 123 -0.65 -2.20 1.53
CA GLU A 123 -0.76 -3.59 2.00
C GLU A 123 0.54 -4.35 1.86
N SER A 124 1.05 -4.44 0.67
CA SER A 124 2.28 -5.18 0.41
C SER A 124 2.99 -4.68 -0.83
N MET A 125 4.28 -5.01 -0.93
CA MET A 125 5.10 -4.70 -2.09
C MET A 125 6.08 -5.83 -2.39
N PHE A 126 6.48 -5.90 -3.65
CA PHE A 126 7.49 -6.86 -4.12
C PHE A 126 8.45 -6.20 -5.12
N HIS A 127 9.59 -6.82 -5.32
CA HIS A 127 10.49 -6.49 -6.42
C HIS A 127 11.17 -7.74 -6.99
N ARG A 128 11.33 -7.77 -8.30
CA ARG A 128 12.15 -8.72 -9.05
C ARG A 128 13.46 -8.08 -9.49
N VAL A 129 13.45 -6.76 -9.62
CA VAL A 129 14.62 -5.94 -9.95
C VAL A 129 14.86 -4.96 -8.80
N THR A 130 16.11 -4.82 -8.40
CA THR A 130 16.52 -3.90 -7.33
C THR A 130 15.91 -2.51 -7.55
N ASP A 131 15.41 -1.90 -6.48
CA ASP A 131 14.75 -0.59 -6.42
C ASP A 131 13.35 -0.50 -7.06
N ALA A 132 12.86 -1.51 -7.79
CA ALA A 132 11.57 -1.42 -8.48
C ALA A 132 10.39 -1.14 -7.52
N SER A 133 10.31 -1.80 -6.35
CA SER A 133 9.27 -1.50 -5.35
C SER A 133 9.39 -0.08 -4.77
N LYS A 134 10.61 0.43 -4.64
CA LYS A 134 10.86 1.81 -4.19
C LYS A 134 10.40 2.83 -5.24
N ILE A 135 10.60 2.53 -6.53
CA ILE A 135 10.08 3.35 -7.64
C ILE A 135 8.56 3.37 -7.61
N ALA A 136 7.91 2.21 -7.43
CA ALA A 136 6.46 2.14 -7.28
C ALA A 136 5.96 2.95 -6.07
N LEU A 137 6.68 2.91 -4.92
CA LEU A 137 6.34 3.71 -3.74
C LEU A 137 6.45 5.22 -4.01
N VAL A 138 7.49 5.67 -4.70
CA VAL A 138 7.62 7.09 -5.10
C VAL A 138 6.46 7.49 -5.99
N ALA A 139 6.12 6.69 -7.01
CA ALA A 139 5.00 6.95 -7.90
C ALA A 139 3.66 6.98 -7.14
N LEU A 140 3.44 6.08 -6.17
CA LEU A 140 2.26 6.12 -5.29
C LEU A 140 2.19 7.45 -4.54
N VAL A 141 3.27 7.88 -3.88
CA VAL A 141 3.25 9.11 -3.08
C VAL A 141 3.00 10.34 -3.95
N ASP A 142 3.60 10.41 -5.13
CA ASP A 142 3.35 11.50 -6.08
C ASP A 142 1.89 11.51 -6.53
N HIS A 143 1.31 10.34 -6.80
CA HIS A 143 -0.10 10.19 -7.14
C HIS A 143 -1.02 10.62 -6.00
N LEU A 144 -0.76 10.16 -4.77
CA LEU A 144 -1.56 10.50 -3.58
C LEU A 144 -1.55 12.01 -3.31
N ARG A 145 -0.38 12.66 -3.45
CA ARG A 145 -0.25 14.13 -3.33
C ARG A 145 -1.06 14.86 -4.40
N ALA A 146 -0.96 14.43 -5.66
CA ALA A 146 -1.70 15.02 -6.77
C ALA A 146 -3.22 14.94 -6.55
N HIS A 147 -3.71 13.84 -5.95
CA HIS A 147 -5.12 13.60 -5.64
C HIS A 147 -5.54 14.07 -4.23
N LYS A 148 -4.64 14.79 -3.52
CA LYS A 148 -4.90 15.41 -2.21
C LYS A 148 -5.33 14.41 -1.13
N PHE A 149 -4.73 13.20 -1.16
CA PHE A 149 -4.78 12.29 -0.04
C PHE A 149 -4.00 12.88 1.14
N VAL A 150 -4.41 12.52 2.36
CA VAL A 150 -3.86 13.11 3.59
C VAL A 150 -3.27 12.07 4.54
N LEU A 151 -3.47 10.79 4.27
CA LEU A 151 -2.96 9.70 5.10
C LEU A 151 -2.46 8.55 4.22
N LEU A 152 -1.21 8.14 4.42
CA LEU A 152 -0.65 6.89 3.91
C LEU A 152 -0.29 6.01 5.12
N ASP A 153 -1.11 5.02 5.35
CA ASP A 153 -0.96 4.02 6.41
C ASP A 153 -0.08 2.87 5.90
N THR A 154 0.88 2.45 6.70
CA THR A 154 1.80 1.34 6.39
C THR A 154 1.82 0.27 7.48
N GLN A 155 0.88 0.31 8.42
CA GLN A 155 0.63 -0.58 9.54
C GLN A 155 1.82 -0.69 10.50
N TRP A 156 2.95 -1.23 10.06
CA TRP A 156 4.21 -1.35 10.82
C TRP A 156 5.35 -0.61 10.14
N LEU A 157 6.26 -0.07 10.96
CA LEU A 157 7.48 0.56 10.46
C LEU A 157 8.53 -0.50 10.17
N THR A 158 9.00 -0.51 8.93
CA THR A 158 10.13 -1.34 8.52
C THR A 158 11.35 -0.47 8.23
N PRO A 159 12.60 -1.01 8.29
CA PRO A 159 13.79 -0.26 7.88
C PRO A 159 13.69 0.28 6.45
N HIS A 160 12.95 -0.42 5.59
CA HIS A 160 12.66 0.01 4.23
C HIS A 160 11.83 1.30 4.20
N LEU A 161 10.75 1.38 4.99
CA LEU A 161 9.87 2.56 5.04
C LEU A 161 10.50 3.71 5.82
N GLN A 162 11.31 3.41 6.83
CA GLN A 162 11.99 4.42 7.62
C GLN A 162 12.91 5.32 6.79
N GLN A 163 13.60 4.77 5.76
CA GLN A 163 14.44 5.56 4.87
C GLN A 163 13.68 6.58 4.02
N PHE A 164 12.35 6.44 3.91
CA PHE A 164 11.47 7.39 3.21
C PHE A 164 10.78 8.38 4.15
N GLY A 165 11.11 8.37 5.43
CA GLY A 165 10.49 9.25 6.43
C GLY A 165 9.29 8.62 7.14
N GLY A 166 9.14 7.29 7.08
CA GLY A 166 8.13 6.58 7.87
C GLY A 166 8.32 6.81 9.36
N ILE A 167 7.22 7.00 10.09
CA ILE A 167 7.19 7.24 11.52
C ILE A 167 6.15 6.35 12.21
N GLU A 168 6.35 6.12 13.50
CA GLU A 168 5.37 5.49 14.37
C GLU A 168 4.66 6.55 15.22
N ILE A 169 3.34 6.40 15.30
CA ILE A 169 2.48 7.24 16.15
C ILE A 169 1.61 6.34 17.03
N SER A 170 1.13 6.86 18.15
CA SER A 170 0.19 6.11 18.98
C SER A 170 -1.09 5.81 18.21
N ARG A 171 -1.69 4.64 18.45
CA ARG A 171 -2.97 4.24 17.82
C ARG A 171 -4.05 5.30 18.00
N ASN A 172 -4.11 5.96 19.16
CA ASN A 172 -5.07 7.05 19.41
C ASN A 172 -4.83 8.26 18.50
N HIS A 173 -3.57 8.60 18.22
CA HIS A 173 -3.26 9.67 17.27
C HIS A 173 -3.64 9.25 15.84
N TYR A 174 -3.25 8.06 15.44
CA TYR A 174 -3.61 7.48 14.14
C TYR A 174 -5.12 7.49 13.89
N LEU A 175 -5.94 7.03 14.84
CA LEU A 175 -7.40 7.00 14.70
C LEU A 175 -8.04 8.40 14.56
N ARG A 176 -7.42 9.45 15.13
CA ARG A 176 -7.87 10.83 14.87
C ARG A 176 -7.57 11.28 13.44
N LEU A 177 -6.39 10.94 12.91
CA LEU A 177 -6.04 11.23 11.51
C LEU A 177 -6.94 10.47 10.55
N LEU A 178 -7.14 9.17 10.82
CA LEU A 178 -7.95 8.28 10.00
C LEU A 178 -9.40 8.78 9.87
N ARG A 179 -10.07 9.11 10.99
CA ARG A 179 -11.45 9.63 10.94
C ARG A 179 -11.59 10.84 10.02
N ARG A 180 -10.63 11.75 10.05
CA ARG A 180 -10.63 12.93 9.16
C ARG A 180 -10.39 12.54 7.71
N ALA A 181 -9.47 11.61 7.49
CA ALA A 181 -9.09 11.19 6.14
C ALA A 181 -10.23 10.47 5.41
N VAL A 182 -10.91 9.51 6.07
CA VAL A 182 -11.96 8.70 5.44
C VAL A 182 -13.23 9.49 5.08
N GLU A 183 -13.44 10.65 5.71
CA GLU A 183 -14.56 11.56 5.41
C GLU A 183 -14.32 12.43 4.18
N LEU A 184 -13.07 12.54 3.71
CA LEU A 184 -12.73 13.36 2.56
C LEU A 184 -13.22 12.68 1.26
N PRO A 185 -13.95 13.39 0.38
CA PRO A 185 -14.42 12.82 -0.90
C PRO A 185 -13.28 12.79 -1.92
N ARG A 186 -12.30 11.94 -1.69
CA ARG A 186 -11.19 11.71 -2.62
C ARG A 186 -11.41 10.41 -3.39
N LYS A 187 -10.93 10.39 -4.63
CA LYS A 187 -10.89 9.21 -5.46
C LYS A 187 -9.43 8.94 -5.84
N PHE A 188 -9.08 7.69 -5.92
CA PHE A 188 -7.74 7.28 -6.33
C PHE A 188 -7.58 7.42 -7.85
N LEU A 189 -8.62 7.06 -8.60
CA LEU A 189 -8.79 7.26 -10.06
C LEU A 189 -10.01 8.10 -10.37
#